data_5e8995450198010a2609976bd68316f6
#
_entry.id   5e8995450198010a2609976bd68316f6
#
_cell.length_a   1.000
_cell.length_b   1.000
_cell.length_c   1.000
_cell.angle_alpha   90.00
_cell.angle_beta   90.00
_cell.angle_gamma   90.00
#
_symmetry.space_group_name_H-M   'P 1'
#
loop_
_entity.id
_entity.type
_entity.pdbx_description
1 polymer ?
#
loop_
_entity_poly.entity_id
_entity_poly.type
_entity_poly.pdbx_seq_one_letter_code
_entity_poly.pdbx_strand_id
1 'polypeptide(L)'
;MIVHRPGAELKRITPRSCGMLLFDRVPWVTRAQQEHDAFAQALRDAGTEVLYLTELLQDTMEYVPARQQAVASVLADTRLGDELRDQLGQHLDGLDPETLSQVLIAGLTRAEFRTGRGAVYQLLGAHDFVIDPLPNLLFTRDSSVWLGDNVAVASPARPGRRREAWLMQAIYDHHPRFAGSKTLYEPSLEPLDGGDVVLLAPGVVAVGTGGHTTAAALERLARRVFDAGFAHTVLAVPTEPRPAPMSSGTPSGATARRGTVYGAPAHLDTICTMVDTDAAVMHPALAYTLTARSISPRADGLRVSHPQPFLEAAALAMGIDRLRVIDTGLDPATAGCGQWDDGGNTLALGPRLAVSFERNVETNARLEAAGIEVIRVPGSELASDRGGPRGMSCPVGRDPVSTPDHGT
;
A
#
# COMPACT_ATOMS: atom_id res chain seq x y z
N MET A 1 7.52 5.60 -11.87
CA MET A 1 6.94 5.41 -10.51
C MET A 1 5.61 6.13 -10.44
N ILE A 2 4.52 5.47 -10.02
CA ILE A 2 3.21 6.12 -9.85
C ILE A 2 3.15 6.75 -8.45
N VAL A 3 2.69 7.99 -8.39
CA VAL A 3 2.40 8.75 -7.17
C VAL A 3 1.05 9.43 -7.29
N HIS A 4 0.42 9.80 -6.18
CA HIS A 4 -0.82 10.57 -6.17
C HIS A 4 -0.64 11.86 -5.36
N ARG A 5 -0.73 13.00 -6.05
CA ARG A 5 -0.69 14.30 -5.39
C ARG A 5 -2.02 14.56 -4.66
N PRO A 6 -2.01 14.81 -3.35
CA PRO A 6 -3.23 15.09 -2.60
C PRO A 6 -4.08 16.19 -3.22
N GLY A 7 -5.38 15.94 -3.35
CA GLY A 7 -6.32 16.83 -4.03
C GLY A 7 -7.55 17.21 -3.19
N ALA A 8 -8.70 17.26 -3.87
CA ALA A 8 -9.97 17.61 -3.27
C ALA A 8 -10.46 16.54 -2.27
N GLU A 9 -10.06 15.27 -2.43
CA GLU A 9 -10.40 14.18 -1.54
C GLU A 9 -9.90 14.43 -0.10
N LEU A 10 -8.69 14.99 0.04
CA LEU A 10 -8.16 15.36 1.35
C LEU A 10 -8.92 16.53 2.00
N LYS A 11 -9.44 17.48 1.20
CA LYS A 11 -10.24 18.60 1.71
C LYS A 11 -11.59 18.16 2.29
N ARG A 12 -12.02 16.93 1.98
CA ARG A 12 -13.29 16.37 2.47
C ARG A 12 -13.16 15.66 3.82
N ILE A 13 -11.94 15.52 4.33
CA ILE A 13 -11.70 14.99 5.66
C ILE A 13 -12.13 16.03 6.71
N THR A 14 -13.01 15.61 7.59
CA THR A 14 -13.51 16.40 8.71
C THR A 14 -13.28 15.64 10.03
N PRO A 15 -13.34 16.29 11.19
CA PRO A 15 -13.24 15.58 12.47
C PRO A 15 -14.27 14.45 12.65
N ARG A 16 -15.41 14.52 11.94
CA ARG A 16 -16.46 13.48 11.98
C ARG A 16 -16.15 12.31 11.05
N SER A 17 -15.52 12.57 9.91
CA SER A 17 -15.23 11.55 8.88
C SER A 17 -13.81 10.97 8.98
N CYS A 18 -12.94 11.57 9.77
CA CYS A 18 -11.53 11.17 9.92
C CYS A 18 -11.36 9.66 10.11
N GLY A 19 -11.96 9.11 11.16
CA GLY A 19 -11.84 7.67 11.46
C GLY A 19 -12.48 6.76 10.41
N MET A 20 -13.58 7.18 9.76
CA MET A 20 -14.22 6.43 8.67
C MET A 20 -13.34 6.42 7.42
N LEU A 21 -12.66 7.53 7.14
CA LEU A 21 -11.75 7.70 6.01
C LEU A 21 -10.32 7.24 6.34
N LEU A 22 -10.11 6.65 7.52
CA LEU A 22 -8.85 6.07 7.98
C LEU A 22 -7.72 7.08 8.19
N PHE A 23 -8.07 8.33 8.53
CA PHE A 23 -7.11 9.37 8.89
C PHE A 23 -7.10 9.60 10.40
N ASP A 24 -5.92 9.82 10.98
CA ASP A 24 -5.78 10.09 12.41
C ASP A 24 -6.15 11.55 12.75
N ARG A 25 -6.02 12.48 11.79
CA ARG A 25 -6.33 13.90 11.94
C ARG A 25 -6.74 14.55 10.61
N VAL A 26 -7.32 15.74 10.68
CA VAL A 26 -7.59 16.57 9.49
C VAL A 26 -6.28 17.19 9.00
N PRO A 27 -5.83 16.89 7.77
CA PRO A 27 -4.56 17.40 7.26
C PRO A 27 -4.65 18.86 6.80
N TRP A 28 -3.53 19.58 6.88
CA TRP A 28 -3.38 20.86 6.18
C TRP A 28 -3.05 20.63 4.71
N VAL A 29 -4.08 20.59 3.88
CA VAL A 29 -3.99 20.13 2.48
C VAL A 29 -2.96 20.89 1.65
N THR A 30 -2.90 22.22 1.76
CA THR A 30 -1.92 23.03 1.00
C THR A 30 -0.48 22.65 1.37
N ARG A 31 -0.23 22.38 2.66
CA ARG A 31 1.08 21.95 3.12
C ARG A 31 1.40 20.52 2.62
N ALA A 32 0.44 19.61 2.71
CA ALA A 32 0.58 18.24 2.18
C ALA A 32 0.91 18.26 0.67
N GLN A 33 0.27 19.15 -0.10
CA GLN A 33 0.59 19.34 -1.52
C GLN A 33 2.02 19.80 -1.76
N GLN A 34 2.49 20.81 -1.01
CA GLN A 34 3.86 21.31 -1.11
C GLN A 34 4.90 20.23 -0.77
N GLU A 35 4.63 19.46 0.26
CA GLU A 35 5.49 18.34 0.66
C GLU A 35 5.53 17.24 -0.41
N HIS A 36 4.37 16.93 -0.98
CA HIS A 36 4.30 15.95 -2.08
C HIS A 36 5.01 16.46 -3.34
N ASP A 37 4.89 17.75 -3.67
CA ASP A 37 5.59 18.34 -4.81
C ASP A 37 7.10 18.25 -4.63
N ALA A 38 7.62 18.49 -3.40
CA ALA A 38 9.01 18.32 -3.06
C ALA A 38 9.46 16.85 -3.14
N PHE A 39 8.63 15.92 -2.69
CA PHE A 39 8.87 14.48 -2.83
C PHE A 39 8.95 14.06 -4.30
N ALA A 40 7.98 14.46 -5.13
CA ALA A 40 7.99 14.16 -6.55
C ALA A 40 9.20 14.76 -7.28
N GLN A 41 9.63 15.97 -6.88
CA GLN A 41 10.82 16.59 -7.45
C GLN A 41 12.09 15.84 -7.06
N ALA A 42 12.22 15.44 -5.79
CA ALA A 42 13.35 14.62 -5.34
C ALA A 42 13.48 13.28 -6.09
N LEU A 43 12.37 12.66 -6.44
CA LEU A 43 12.35 11.46 -7.28
C LEU A 43 12.86 11.74 -8.70
N ARG A 44 12.46 12.87 -9.31
CA ARG A 44 12.92 13.28 -10.65
C ARG A 44 14.40 13.61 -10.66
N ASP A 45 14.87 14.33 -9.64
CA ASP A 45 16.30 14.70 -9.48
C ASP A 45 17.16 13.45 -9.31
N ALA A 46 16.62 12.37 -8.72
CA ALA A 46 17.26 11.07 -8.64
C ALA A 46 17.09 10.20 -9.91
N GLY A 47 16.59 10.77 -11.02
CA GLY A 47 16.43 10.08 -12.31
C GLY A 47 15.18 9.20 -12.43
N THR A 48 14.26 9.25 -11.47
CA THR A 48 13.02 8.47 -11.53
C THR A 48 11.96 9.18 -12.38
N GLU A 49 11.39 8.49 -13.35
CA GLU A 49 10.19 8.97 -14.05
C GLU A 49 8.99 8.94 -13.10
N VAL A 50 8.37 10.10 -12.88
CA VAL A 50 7.20 10.27 -12.00
C VAL A 50 5.93 10.36 -12.85
N LEU A 51 4.98 9.47 -12.56
CA LEU A 51 3.66 9.38 -13.19
C LEU A 51 2.60 9.75 -12.16
N TYR A 52 1.76 10.72 -12.46
CA TYR A 52 0.66 11.05 -11.57
C TYR A 52 -0.56 10.16 -11.86
N LEU A 53 -1.05 9.50 -10.80
CA LEU A 53 -2.24 8.64 -10.88
C LEU A 53 -3.43 9.40 -11.47
N THR A 54 -3.60 10.67 -11.11
CA THR A 54 -4.70 11.52 -11.59
C THR A 54 -4.65 11.70 -13.12
N GLU A 55 -3.46 11.93 -13.68
CA GLU A 55 -3.25 12.06 -15.12
C GLU A 55 -3.51 10.74 -15.83
N LEU A 56 -2.93 9.64 -15.31
CA LEU A 56 -3.18 8.30 -15.86
C LEU A 56 -4.67 7.93 -15.84
N LEU A 57 -5.38 8.26 -14.76
CA LEU A 57 -6.82 8.01 -14.68
C LEU A 57 -7.60 8.86 -15.69
N GLN A 58 -7.27 10.13 -15.83
CA GLN A 58 -7.90 11.02 -16.79
C GLN A 58 -7.73 10.50 -18.22
N ASP A 59 -6.50 10.16 -18.62
CA ASP A 59 -6.22 9.57 -19.94
C ASP A 59 -6.98 8.25 -20.14
N THR A 60 -7.07 7.44 -19.07
CA THR A 60 -7.81 6.17 -19.11
C THR A 60 -9.31 6.39 -19.32
N MET A 61 -9.89 7.45 -18.74
CA MET A 61 -11.32 7.76 -18.88
C MET A 61 -11.72 8.21 -20.30
N GLU A 62 -10.78 8.41 -21.20
CA GLU A 62 -11.07 8.59 -22.65
C GLU A 62 -11.60 7.30 -23.30
N TYR A 63 -11.30 6.13 -22.71
CA TYR A 63 -11.71 4.84 -23.25
C TYR A 63 -13.04 4.39 -22.65
N VAL A 64 -14.03 4.14 -23.52
CA VAL A 64 -15.38 3.75 -23.09
C VAL A 64 -15.39 2.50 -22.16
N PRO A 65 -14.67 1.41 -22.44
CA PRO A 65 -14.64 0.26 -21.54
C PRO A 65 -14.09 0.59 -20.14
N ALA A 66 -13.06 1.45 -20.08
CA ALA A 66 -12.48 1.88 -18.81
C ALA A 66 -13.47 2.72 -17.98
N ARG A 67 -14.18 3.64 -18.63
CA ARG A 67 -15.26 4.42 -17.98
C ARG A 67 -16.32 3.51 -17.39
N GLN A 68 -16.79 2.52 -18.16
CA GLN A 68 -17.79 1.55 -17.71
C GLN A 68 -17.30 0.78 -16.48
N GLN A 69 -16.05 0.33 -16.50
CA GLN A 69 -15.43 -0.37 -15.36
C GLN A 69 -15.32 0.53 -14.12
N ALA A 70 -14.87 1.77 -14.29
CA ALA A 70 -14.73 2.73 -13.18
C ALA A 70 -16.10 3.11 -12.60
N VAL A 71 -17.09 3.40 -13.43
CA VAL A 71 -18.47 3.70 -13.01
C VAL A 71 -19.09 2.49 -12.30
N ALA A 72 -18.91 1.27 -12.84
CA ALA A 72 -19.41 0.04 -12.20
C ALA A 72 -18.84 -0.13 -10.79
N SER A 73 -17.58 0.25 -10.53
CA SER A 73 -16.98 0.19 -9.21
C SER A 73 -17.66 1.10 -8.17
N VAL A 74 -18.19 2.24 -8.61
CA VAL A 74 -19.01 3.14 -7.79
C VAL A 74 -20.39 2.54 -7.54
N LEU A 75 -21.03 2.08 -8.61
CA LEU A 75 -22.40 1.55 -8.56
C LEU A 75 -22.50 0.20 -7.82
N ALA A 76 -21.40 -0.47 -7.57
CA ALA A 76 -21.33 -1.67 -6.72
C ALA A 76 -21.57 -1.37 -5.23
N ASP A 77 -21.60 -0.11 -4.82
CA ASP A 77 -21.90 0.26 -3.43
C ASP A 77 -23.35 -0.12 -3.06
N THR A 78 -23.48 -1.01 -2.09
CA THR A 78 -24.79 -1.52 -1.64
C THR A 78 -25.63 -0.48 -0.89
N ARG A 79 -25.05 0.65 -0.48
CA ARG A 79 -25.75 1.75 0.20
C ARG A 79 -26.61 2.58 -0.74
N LEU A 80 -26.38 2.54 -2.05
CA LEU A 80 -27.04 3.43 -3.02
C LEU A 80 -28.54 3.17 -3.20
N GLY A 81 -29.03 1.95 -3.03
CA GLY A 81 -30.38 1.59 -3.44
C GLY A 81 -30.58 1.72 -4.97
N ASP A 82 -31.68 1.19 -5.50
CA ASP A 82 -31.82 1.03 -6.97
C ASP A 82 -32.02 2.36 -7.69
N GLU A 83 -32.97 3.20 -7.22
CA GLU A 83 -33.25 4.48 -7.87
C GLU A 83 -32.05 5.45 -7.87
N LEU A 84 -31.36 5.54 -6.76
CA LEU A 84 -30.17 6.41 -6.65
C LEU A 84 -29.03 5.88 -7.53
N ARG A 85 -28.85 4.56 -7.58
CA ARG A 85 -27.84 3.88 -8.41
C ARG A 85 -28.05 4.18 -9.89
N ASP A 86 -29.27 4.05 -10.38
CA ASP A 86 -29.59 4.30 -11.80
C ASP A 86 -29.33 5.75 -12.17
N GLN A 87 -29.75 6.70 -11.33
CA GLN A 87 -29.56 8.13 -11.57
C GLN A 87 -28.09 8.53 -11.49
N LEU A 88 -27.35 7.95 -10.54
CA LEU A 88 -25.91 8.18 -10.40
C LEU A 88 -25.16 7.65 -11.61
N GLY A 89 -25.52 6.46 -12.10
CA GLY A 89 -24.94 5.90 -13.32
C GLY A 89 -25.12 6.81 -14.52
N GLN A 90 -26.34 7.29 -14.77
CA GLN A 90 -26.64 8.23 -15.84
C GLN A 90 -25.85 9.55 -15.71
N HIS A 91 -25.72 10.06 -14.48
CA HIS A 91 -24.95 11.26 -14.21
C HIS A 91 -23.46 11.06 -14.54
N LEU A 92 -22.85 9.98 -14.04
CA LEU A 92 -21.42 9.69 -14.26
C LEU A 92 -21.10 9.42 -15.73
N ASP A 93 -21.99 8.76 -16.45
CA ASP A 93 -21.84 8.50 -17.88
C ASP A 93 -21.84 9.78 -18.72
N GLY A 94 -22.55 10.82 -18.26
CA GLY A 94 -22.63 12.12 -18.92
C GLY A 94 -21.46 13.07 -18.66
N LEU A 95 -20.54 12.74 -17.73
CA LEU A 95 -19.41 13.59 -17.40
C LEU A 95 -18.31 13.48 -18.47
N ASP A 96 -17.53 14.53 -18.66
CA ASP A 96 -16.28 14.46 -19.43
C ASP A 96 -15.20 13.70 -18.64
N PRO A 97 -14.11 13.21 -19.28
CA PRO A 97 -13.08 12.40 -18.64
C PRO A 97 -12.41 13.06 -17.43
N GLU A 98 -12.14 14.36 -17.51
CA GLU A 98 -11.51 15.12 -16.43
C GLU A 98 -12.44 15.20 -15.22
N THR A 99 -13.68 15.65 -15.43
CA THR A 99 -14.70 15.78 -14.38
C THR A 99 -15.01 14.41 -13.76
N LEU A 100 -15.15 13.36 -14.58
CA LEU A 100 -15.35 12.00 -14.07
C LEU A 100 -14.20 11.56 -13.16
N SER A 101 -12.95 11.74 -13.61
CA SER A 101 -11.78 11.37 -12.80
C SER A 101 -11.74 12.11 -11.47
N GLN A 102 -12.05 13.41 -11.46
CA GLN A 102 -12.15 14.21 -10.25
C GLN A 102 -13.25 13.69 -9.31
N VAL A 103 -14.43 13.37 -9.82
CA VAL A 103 -15.54 12.82 -9.02
C VAL A 103 -15.20 11.43 -8.46
N LEU A 104 -14.55 10.57 -9.24
CA LEU A 104 -14.13 9.25 -8.81
C LEU A 104 -13.15 9.31 -7.63
N ILE A 105 -12.27 10.30 -7.60
CA ILE A 105 -11.27 10.48 -6.53
C ILE A 105 -11.85 11.28 -5.37
N ALA A 106 -12.38 12.47 -5.65
CA ALA A 106 -12.85 13.39 -4.62
C ALA A 106 -14.19 12.97 -3.98
N GLY A 107 -14.92 12.06 -4.62
CA GLY A 107 -16.27 11.71 -4.20
C GLY A 107 -17.31 12.78 -4.56
N LEU A 108 -18.55 12.55 -4.15
CA LEU A 108 -19.70 13.42 -4.46
C LEU A 108 -20.63 13.47 -3.25
N THR A 109 -20.98 14.68 -2.76
CA THR A 109 -21.96 14.84 -1.70
C THR A 109 -23.37 14.95 -2.27
N ARG A 110 -24.39 14.74 -1.42
CA ARG A 110 -25.79 14.97 -1.81
C ARG A 110 -26.03 16.39 -2.30
N ALA A 111 -25.43 17.40 -1.69
CA ALA A 111 -25.60 18.80 -2.11
C ALA A 111 -25.01 19.09 -3.50
N GLU A 112 -23.99 18.36 -3.91
CA GLU A 112 -23.39 18.44 -5.24
C GLU A 112 -24.20 17.66 -6.27
N PHE A 113 -24.74 16.50 -5.90
CA PHE A 113 -25.62 15.66 -6.73
C PHE A 113 -27.07 16.09 -6.65
N ARG A 114 -27.41 17.23 -7.28
CA ARG A 114 -28.72 17.89 -7.11
C ARG A 114 -29.89 17.19 -7.81
N THR A 115 -29.62 16.26 -8.73
CA THR A 115 -30.63 15.58 -9.54
C THR A 115 -31.12 14.27 -8.93
N GLY A 116 -30.58 13.87 -7.78
CA GLY A 116 -30.91 12.61 -7.11
C GLY A 116 -32.37 12.57 -6.63
N ARG A 117 -32.97 11.36 -6.65
CA ARG A 117 -34.34 11.06 -6.22
C ARG A 117 -34.35 9.74 -5.43
N GLY A 118 -35.52 9.38 -4.95
CA GLY A 118 -35.73 8.14 -4.24
C GLY A 118 -35.51 8.23 -2.74
N ALA A 119 -35.87 7.17 -2.04
CA ALA A 119 -35.88 7.15 -0.58
C ALA A 119 -34.49 7.33 0.02
N VAL A 120 -33.48 6.65 -0.50
CA VAL A 120 -32.09 6.78 -0.02
C VAL A 120 -31.61 8.21 -0.15
N TYR A 121 -31.79 8.82 -1.31
CA TYR A 121 -31.37 10.22 -1.53
C TYR A 121 -32.07 11.20 -0.58
N GLN A 122 -33.36 11.02 -0.30
CA GLN A 122 -34.11 11.90 0.60
C GLN A 122 -33.70 11.77 2.06
N LEU A 123 -33.19 10.62 2.46
CA LEU A 123 -32.70 10.35 3.82
C LEU A 123 -31.27 10.86 4.08
N LEU A 124 -30.49 11.14 3.02
CA LEU A 124 -29.15 11.69 3.16
C LEU A 124 -29.20 13.16 3.58
N GLY A 125 -28.31 13.57 4.46
CA GLY A 125 -28.02 14.96 4.76
C GLY A 125 -27.29 15.67 3.62
N ALA A 126 -27.32 16.99 3.56
CA ALA A 126 -26.69 17.76 2.47
C ALA A 126 -25.19 17.45 2.27
N HIS A 127 -24.49 17.17 3.36
CA HIS A 127 -23.04 16.90 3.37
C HIS A 127 -22.70 15.40 3.43
N ASP A 128 -23.71 14.53 3.40
CA ASP A 128 -23.45 13.09 3.31
C ASP A 128 -22.96 12.74 1.90
N PHE A 129 -22.06 11.77 1.83
CA PHE A 129 -21.50 11.32 0.57
C PHE A 129 -22.44 10.35 -0.14
N VAL A 130 -22.71 10.64 -1.41
CA VAL A 130 -23.26 9.70 -2.40
C VAL A 130 -22.14 8.82 -2.95
N ILE A 131 -20.96 9.41 -3.15
CA ILE A 131 -19.73 8.73 -3.48
C ILE A 131 -18.69 9.16 -2.45
N ASP A 132 -18.14 8.23 -1.68
CA ASP A 132 -17.09 8.53 -0.70
C ASP A 132 -15.82 9.04 -1.39
N PRO A 133 -15.08 9.98 -0.80
CA PRO A 133 -13.76 10.37 -1.28
C PRO A 133 -12.75 9.25 -1.05
N LEU A 134 -11.62 9.28 -1.77
CA LEU A 134 -10.52 8.31 -1.68
C LEU A 134 -9.22 8.96 -1.19
N PRO A 135 -9.16 9.48 0.04
CA PRO A 135 -7.96 10.17 0.52
C PRO A 135 -6.74 9.26 0.66
N ASN A 136 -6.95 7.95 0.84
CA ASN A 136 -5.87 6.97 0.93
C ASN A 136 -5.23 6.61 -0.42
N LEU A 137 -5.69 7.18 -1.56
CA LEU A 137 -4.96 7.13 -2.83
C LEU A 137 -3.56 7.74 -2.74
N LEU A 138 -3.30 8.59 -1.75
CA LEU A 138 -1.95 9.04 -1.42
C LEU A 138 -0.97 7.87 -1.30
N PHE A 139 -1.43 6.72 -0.78
CA PHE A 139 -0.62 5.52 -0.60
C PHE A 139 -0.78 4.58 -1.79
N THR A 140 -0.18 4.96 -2.92
CA THR A 140 -0.25 4.19 -4.18
C THR A 140 0.38 2.81 -4.09
N ARG A 141 1.26 2.56 -3.10
CA ARG A 141 1.86 1.26 -2.82
C ARG A 141 0.83 0.21 -2.44
N ASP A 142 -0.18 0.60 -1.66
CA ASP A 142 -1.14 -0.35 -1.11
C ASP A 142 -2.07 -0.89 -2.19
N SER A 143 -2.39 -0.07 -3.20
CA SER A 143 -3.36 -0.41 -4.24
C SER A 143 -2.81 -1.36 -5.32
N SER A 144 -1.48 -1.48 -5.46
CA SER A 144 -0.87 -2.42 -6.41
C SER A 144 0.62 -2.61 -6.20
N VAL A 145 1.15 -3.75 -6.63
CA VAL A 145 2.58 -4.05 -6.64
C VAL A 145 3.01 -4.66 -7.97
N TRP A 146 4.10 -4.14 -8.54
CA TRP A 146 4.69 -4.66 -9.77
C TRP A 146 5.79 -5.65 -9.46
N LEU A 147 5.73 -6.81 -10.13
CA LEU A 147 6.62 -7.95 -9.99
C LEU A 147 7.19 -8.28 -11.38
N GLY A 148 8.29 -7.62 -11.74
CA GLY A 148 8.78 -7.55 -13.12
C GLY A 148 7.76 -6.83 -14.00
N ASP A 149 7.43 -7.43 -15.14
CA ASP A 149 6.42 -6.90 -16.09
C ASP A 149 4.98 -7.29 -15.72
N ASN A 150 4.79 -7.86 -14.52
CA ASN A 150 3.48 -8.29 -14.05
C ASN A 150 3.02 -7.41 -12.89
N VAL A 151 1.71 -7.24 -12.76
CA VAL A 151 1.11 -6.46 -11.68
C VAL A 151 0.16 -7.33 -10.84
N ALA A 152 0.29 -7.23 -9.53
CA ALA A 152 -0.73 -7.68 -8.59
C ALA A 152 -1.51 -6.45 -8.12
N VAL A 153 -2.77 -6.34 -8.56
CA VAL A 153 -3.68 -5.30 -8.07
C VAL A 153 -4.27 -5.76 -6.74
N ALA A 154 -4.24 -4.90 -5.76
CA ALA A 154 -4.68 -5.22 -4.42
C ALA A 154 -6.18 -5.59 -4.35
N SER A 155 -6.53 -6.34 -3.32
CA SER A 155 -7.91 -6.57 -2.90
C SER A 155 -8.04 -6.12 -1.44
N PRO A 156 -8.27 -4.83 -1.18
CA PRO A 156 -8.24 -4.30 0.18
C PRO A 156 -9.28 -4.95 1.08
N ALA A 157 -8.86 -5.37 2.28
CA ALA A 157 -9.75 -5.90 3.30
C ALA A 157 -10.78 -4.85 3.77
N ARG A 158 -10.40 -3.56 3.73
CA ARG A 158 -11.24 -2.45 4.16
C ARG A 158 -12.15 -1.98 3.01
N PRO A 159 -13.49 -2.03 3.16
CA PRO A 159 -14.42 -1.67 2.09
C PRO A 159 -14.19 -0.27 1.51
N GLY A 160 -13.83 0.72 2.35
CA GLY A 160 -13.60 2.10 1.91
C GLY A 160 -12.44 2.26 0.93
N ARG A 161 -11.50 1.29 0.88
CA ARG A 161 -10.36 1.31 -0.04
C ARG A 161 -10.56 0.49 -1.31
N ARG A 162 -11.61 -0.33 -1.40
CA ARG A 162 -11.81 -1.23 -2.55
C ARG A 162 -11.83 -0.49 -3.88
N ARG A 163 -12.44 0.70 -3.93
CA ARG A 163 -12.55 1.48 -5.16
C ARG A 163 -11.20 1.99 -5.65
N GLU A 164 -10.23 2.24 -4.75
CA GLU A 164 -8.85 2.57 -5.12
C GLU A 164 -8.25 1.49 -6.02
N ALA A 165 -8.37 0.23 -5.63
CA ALA A 165 -7.85 -0.91 -6.38
C ALA A 165 -8.57 -1.09 -7.74
N TRP A 166 -9.89 -0.87 -7.80
CA TRP A 166 -10.64 -0.93 -9.07
C TRP A 166 -10.23 0.18 -10.04
N LEU A 167 -9.90 1.39 -9.56
CA LEU A 167 -9.38 2.46 -10.42
C LEU A 167 -7.98 2.09 -10.95
N MET A 168 -7.11 1.52 -10.11
CA MET A 168 -5.81 1.03 -10.56
C MET A 168 -5.95 -0.08 -11.60
N GLN A 169 -6.88 -1.03 -11.40
CA GLN A 169 -7.17 -2.08 -12.37
C GLN A 169 -7.59 -1.49 -13.72
N ALA A 170 -8.51 -0.50 -13.72
CA ALA A 170 -8.95 0.15 -14.94
C ALA A 170 -7.79 0.85 -15.69
N ILE A 171 -6.87 1.49 -14.96
CA ILE A 171 -5.68 2.08 -15.55
C ILE A 171 -4.81 0.99 -16.20
N TYR A 172 -4.52 -0.10 -15.51
CA TYR A 172 -3.65 -1.16 -16.04
C TYR A 172 -4.28 -1.94 -17.19
N ASP A 173 -5.60 -2.10 -17.21
CA ASP A 173 -6.31 -2.80 -18.28
C ASP A 173 -6.40 -1.97 -19.57
N HIS A 174 -6.48 -0.64 -19.46
CA HIS A 174 -6.88 0.20 -20.59
C HIS A 174 -5.88 1.28 -20.99
N HIS A 175 -5.02 1.74 -20.08
CA HIS A 175 -4.07 2.80 -20.45
C HIS A 175 -2.93 2.25 -21.31
N PRO A 176 -2.61 2.87 -22.48
CA PRO A 176 -1.62 2.35 -23.45
C PRO A 176 -0.24 2.08 -22.87
N ARG A 177 0.15 2.83 -21.85
CA ARG A 177 1.44 2.67 -21.17
C ARG A 177 1.64 1.28 -20.54
N PHE A 178 0.56 0.63 -20.14
CA PHE A 178 0.59 -0.67 -19.48
C PHE A 178 0.19 -1.83 -20.39
N ALA A 179 0.07 -1.55 -21.69
CA ALA A 179 -0.25 -2.56 -22.70
C ALA A 179 0.77 -3.71 -22.65
N GLY A 180 0.28 -4.94 -22.53
CA GLY A 180 1.13 -6.14 -22.45
C GLY A 180 1.52 -6.58 -21.05
N SER A 181 1.26 -5.78 -20.01
CA SER A 181 1.40 -6.22 -18.62
C SER A 181 0.41 -7.35 -18.32
N LYS A 182 0.80 -8.27 -17.41
CA LYS A 182 -0.07 -9.37 -16.99
C LYS A 182 -0.53 -9.15 -15.56
N THR A 183 -1.82 -9.30 -15.32
CA THR A 183 -2.38 -9.22 -13.97
C THR A 183 -2.19 -10.54 -13.23
N LEU A 184 -1.42 -10.51 -12.15
CA LEU A 184 -1.21 -11.65 -11.25
C LEU A 184 -2.26 -11.72 -10.14
N TYR A 185 -2.89 -10.60 -9.78
CA TYR A 185 -3.89 -10.55 -8.73
C TYR A 185 -4.92 -9.45 -9.01
N GLU A 186 -6.16 -9.65 -8.56
CA GLU A 186 -7.32 -8.82 -8.94
C GLU A 186 -8.09 -8.36 -7.70
N PRO A 187 -8.77 -7.18 -7.74
CA PRO A 187 -9.52 -6.62 -6.60
C PRO A 187 -10.70 -7.46 -6.10
N SER A 188 -11.14 -8.45 -6.89
CA SER A 188 -12.27 -9.34 -6.55
C SER A 188 -11.87 -10.55 -5.72
N LEU A 189 -10.58 -10.78 -5.50
CA LEU A 189 -10.04 -11.96 -4.82
C LEU A 189 -9.96 -11.76 -3.30
N GLU A 190 -9.33 -12.70 -2.61
CA GLU A 190 -9.10 -12.64 -1.17
C GLU A 190 -8.29 -11.39 -0.79
N PRO A 191 -8.45 -10.85 0.43
CA PRO A 191 -7.71 -9.64 0.84
C PRO A 191 -6.19 -9.75 0.68
N LEU A 192 -5.63 -8.81 -0.07
CA LEU A 192 -4.21 -8.59 -0.33
C LEU A 192 -3.94 -7.09 -0.43
N ASP A 193 -2.98 -6.58 0.33
CA ASP A 193 -2.49 -5.20 0.20
C ASP A 193 -1.05 -5.17 -0.32
N GLY A 194 -0.75 -4.20 -1.19
CA GLY A 194 0.57 -4.07 -1.81
C GLY A 194 1.69 -3.74 -0.82
N GLY A 195 1.38 -3.05 0.29
CA GLY A 195 2.32 -2.79 1.38
C GLY A 195 2.81 -4.04 2.10
N ASP A 196 2.07 -5.15 2.00
CA ASP A 196 2.50 -6.44 2.54
C ASP A 196 3.45 -7.21 1.60
N VAL A 197 3.64 -6.75 0.36
CA VAL A 197 4.50 -7.45 -0.62
C VAL A 197 5.84 -6.74 -0.75
N VAL A 198 6.90 -7.38 -0.29
CA VAL A 198 8.27 -6.84 -0.25
C VAL A 198 9.21 -7.70 -1.08
N LEU A 199 9.83 -7.11 -2.09
CA LEU A 199 10.91 -7.77 -2.84
C LEU A 199 12.19 -7.71 -1.99
N LEU A 200 12.74 -8.87 -1.65
CA LEU A 200 13.99 -8.95 -0.88
C LEU A 200 15.21 -9.05 -1.79
N ALA A 201 15.10 -9.84 -2.85
CA ALA A 201 16.14 -10.04 -3.87
C ALA A 201 15.50 -10.53 -5.18
N PRO A 202 16.22 -10.59 -6.30
CA PRO A 202 15.74 -11.26 -7.51
C PRO A 202 15.23 -12.66 -7.20
N GLY A 203 13.98 -12.95 -7.53
CA GLY A 203 13.35 -14.26 -7.28
C GLY A 203 12.90 -14.52 -5.83
N VAL A 204 13.05 -13.57 -4.91
CA VAL A 204 12.66 -13.73 -3.50
C VAL A 204 11.69 -12.62 -3.07
N VAL A 205 10.49 -13.03 -2.68
CA VAL A 205 9.42 -12.13 -2.25
C VAL A 205 9.00 -12.47 -0.83
N ALA A 206 8.92 -11.48 0.06
CA ALA A 206 8.28 -11.63 1.36
C ALA A 206 6.86 -11.09 1.29
N VAL A 207 5.92 -11.79 1.93
CA VAL A 207 4.51 -11.39 1.99
C VAL A 207 4.05 -11.41 3.44
N GLY A 208 3.66 -10.24 3.93
CA GLY A 208 3.03 -10.09 5.23
C GLY A 208 1.68 -10.80 5.29
N THR A 209 1.33 -11.39 6.42
CA THR A 209 -0.01 -11.96 6.65
C THR A 209 -0.58 -11.49 7.97
N GLY A 210 -1.82 -11.01 7.93
CA GLY A 210 -2.51 -10.42 9.07
C GLY A 210 -3.86 -9.85 8.69
N GLY A 211 -4.20 -8.69 9.23
CA GLY A 211 -5.48 -8.02 8.97
C GLY A 211 -5.65 -7.45 7.56
N HIS A 212 -4.56 -7.21 6.84
CA HIS A 212 -4.59 -6.67 5.49
C HIS A 212 -4.48 -7.74 4.41
N THR A 213 -3.62 -8.75 4.61
CA THR A 213 -3.38 -9.82 3.65
C THR A 213 -3.64 -11.18 4.29
N THR A 214 -4.52 -11.97 3.68
CA THR A 214 -4.87 -13.31 4.17
C THR A 214 -3.87 -14.38 3.72
N ALA A 215 -3.83 -15.50 4.45
CA ALA A 215 -3.02 -16.64 4.05
C ALA A 215 -3.48 -17.26 2.70
N ALA A 216 -4.78 -17.17 2.38
CA ALA A 216 -5.33 -17.61 1.11
C ALA A 216 -4.85 -16.73 -0.05
N ALA A 217 -4.81 -15.41 0.15
CA ALA A 217 -4.28 -14.47 -0.82
C ALA A 217 -2.78 -14.70 -1.07
N LEU A 218 -2.01 -14.89 0.01
CA LEU A 218 -0.59 -15.23 -0.09
C LEU A 218 -0.37 -16.52 -0.89
N GLU A 219 -1.12 -17.58 -0.62
CA GLU A 219 -0.99 -18.86 -1.36
C GLU A 219 -1.29 -18.66 -2.85
N ARG A 220 -2.36 -17.95 -3.18
CA ARG A 220 -2.72 -17.64 -4.57
C ARG A 220 -1.65 -16.80 -5.27
N LEU A 221 -1.16 -15.74 -4.62
CA LEU A 221 -0.09 -14.90 -5.16
C LEU A 221 1.18 -15.72 -5.37
N ALA A 222 1.58 -16.56 -4.39
CA ALA A 222 2.77 -17.40 -4.48
C ALA A 222 2.72 -18.33 -5.71
N ARG A 223 1.59 -19.01 -5.96
CA ARG A 223 1.40 -19.83 -7.15
C ARG A 223 1.58 -19.00 -8.43
N ARG A 224 0.92 -17.86 -8.53
CA ARG A 224 0.96 -17.01 -9.72
C ARG A 224 2.34 -16.42 -10.00
N VAL A 225 3.10 -16.03 -8.97
CA VAL A 225 4.48 -15.53 -9.18
C VAL A 225 5.46 -16.65 -9.55
N PHE A 226 5.22 -17.89 -9.08
CA PHE A 226 5.99 -19.04 -9.51
C PHE A 226 5.67 -19.43 -10.96
N ASP A 227 4.39 -19.47 -11.33
CA ASP A 227 3.94 -19.78 -12.69
C ASP A 227 4.43 -18.73 -13.70
N ALA A 228 4.54 -17.47 -13.27
CA ALA A 228 5.10 -16.38 -14.08
C ALA A 228 6.65 -16.43 -14.16
N GLY A 229 7.31 -17.32 -13.43
CA GLY A 229 8.78 -17.40 -13.37
C GLY A 229 9.45 -16.21 -12.68
N PHE A 230 8.68 -15.38 -11.98
CA PHE A 230 9.22 -14.19 -11.31
C PHE A 230 9.94 -14.54 -10.00
N ALA A 231 9.44 -15.50 -9.25
CA ALA A 231 10.02 -15.90 -7.97
C ALA A 231 10.29 -17.41 -7.93
N HIS A 232 11.27 -17.80 -7.14
CA HIS A 232 11.55 -19.19 -6.75
C HIS A 232 11.24 -19.43 -5.26
N THR A 233 11.15 -18.37 -4.48
CA THR A 233 10.84 -18.43 -3.03
C THR A 233 9.94 -17.29 -2.62
N VAL A 234 8.86 -17.63 -1.90
CA VAL A 234 8.01 -16.67 -1.20
C VAL A 234 8.13 -16.91 0.31
N LEU A 235 8.40 -15.86 1.07
CA LEU A 235 8.43 -15.92 2.53
C LEU A 235 7.09 -15.43 3.09
N ALA A 236 6.35 -16.31 3.74
CA ALA A 236 5.14 -15.94 4.49
C ALA A 236 5.55 -15.42 5.87
N VAL A 237 5.26 -14.14 6.15
CA VAL A 237 5.65 -13.43 7.36
C VAL A 237 4.41 -12.98 8.13
N PRO A 238 4.03 -13.62 9.25
CA PRO A 238 2.97 -13.12 10.10
C PRO A 238 3.36 -11.77 10.71
N THR A 239 2.60 -10.72 10.40
CA THR A 239 2.81 -9.35 10.93
C THR A 239 2.05 -9.09 12.23
N GLU A 240 1.13 -9.99 12.60
CA GLU A 240 0.37 -9.94 13.83
C GLU A 240 0.76 -11.12 14.75
N PRO A 241 0.82 -10.90 16.08
CA PRO A 241 1.02 -11.99 17.02
C PRO A 241 -0.12 -13.01 16.92
N ARG A 242 0.20 -14.26 16.76
CA ARG A 242 -0.81 -15.32 16.79
C ARG A 242 -1.47 -15.34 18.17
N PRO A 243 -2.81 -15.29 18.29
CA PRO A 243 -3.44 -15.44 19.59
C PRO A 243 -2.98 -16.78 20.19
N ALA A 244 -2.48 -16.73 21.43
CA ALA A 244 -2.16 -17.96 22.16
C ALA A 244 -3.40 -18.88 22.18
N PRO A 245 -3.25 -20.21 22.02
CA PRO A 245 -4.37 -21.13 22.11
C PRO A 245 -5.08 -20.87 23.44
N MET A 246 -6.38 -20.59 23.37
CA MET A 246 -7.18 -20.35 24.58
C MET A 246 -7.15 -21.61 25.45
N SER A 247 -6.40 -21.58 26.54
CA SER A 247 -6.59 -22.53 27.62
C SER A 247 -7.99 -22.30 28.17
N SER A 248 -8.81 -23.33 28.14
CA SER A 248 -10.16 -23.35 28.67
C SER A 248 -10.13 -23.07 30.19
N GLY A 249 -10.49 -21.85 30.59
CA GLY A 249 -10.66 -21.52 32.00
C GLY A 249 -10.41 -20.04 32.32
N THR A 250 -11.45 -19.33 32.38
CA THR A 250 -11.89 -18.15 33.15
C THR A 250 -12.40 -16.98 32.30
N PRO A 251 -13.67 -16.56 32.46
CA PRO A 251 -14.15 -15.31 31.89
C PRO A 251 -13.80 -14.20 32.87
N SER A 252 -12.77 -13.43 32.59
CA SER A 252 -12.50 -12.18 33.27
C SER A 252 -12.79 -11.03 32.29
N GLY A 253 -13.76 -10.21 32.66
CA GLY A 253 -14.24 -9.05 31.89
C GLY A 253 -13.27 -7.88 31.86
N ALA A 254 -12.16 -8.09 31.22
CA ALA A 254 -11.29 -7.03 30.72
C ALA A 254 -11.16 -7.26 29.22
N THR A 255 -11.71 -6.38 28.41
CA THR A 255 -11.40 -6.26 26.99
C THR A 255 -9.90 -5.97 26.87
N ALA A 256 -9.09 -7.01 27.04
CA ALA A 256 -7.70 -6.99 26.66
C ALA A 256 -7.68 -6.66 25.15
N ARG A 257 -7.21 -5.49 24.78
CA ARG A 257 -6.77 -5.18 23.43
C ARG A 257 -5.61 -6.12 23.14
N ARG A 258 -5.97 -7.32 22.62
CA ARG A 258 -5.04 -8.42 22.41
C ARG A 258 -4.34 -8.19 21.06
N GLY A 259 -3.02 -8.08 21.14
CA GLY A 259 -2.18 -8.68 20.13
C GLY A 259 -1.80 -7.86 18.93
N THR A 260 -1.81 -6.54 19.03
CA THR A 260 -1.02 -5.70 18.12
C THR A 260 0.15 -5.15 18.92
N VAL A 261 1.36 -5.34 18.46
CA VAL A 261 2.54 -4.74 19.10
C VAL A 261 2.38 -3.21 19.17
N TYR A 262 1.45 -2.66 18.40
CA TYR A 262 1.21 -1.23 18.23
C TYR A 262 -0.27 -0.83 18.07
N GLY A 263 -1.23 -1.63 18.51
CA GLY A 263 -2.65 -1.24 18.53
C GLY A 263 -3.37 -1.22 17.18
N ALA A 264 -2.70 -1.37 16.04
CA ALA A 264 -3.28 -1.51 14.70
C ALA A 264 -2.48 -2.50 13.85
N PRO A 265 -3.10 -3.20 12.88
CA PRO A 265 -2.38 -4.01 11.91
C PRO A 265 -1.38 -3.14 11.14
N ALA A 266 -0.16 -3.62 10.98
CA ALA A 266 0.87 -2.95 10.21
C ALA A 266 1.19 -3.75 8.94
N HIS A 267 1.43 -3.06 7.82
CA HIS A 267 1.97 -3.69 6.62
C HIS A 267 3.40 -4.16 6.86
N LEU A 268 3.83 -5.19 6.13
CA LEU A 268 5.19 -5.71 6.25
C LEU A 268 6.23 -4.64 5.91
N ASP A 269 5.93 -3.74 4.97
CA ASP A 269 6.85 -2.69 4.52
C ASP A 269 7.01 -1.52 5.51
N THR A 270 6.15 -1.42 6.52
CA THR A 270 6.37 -0.52 7.66
C THR A 270 7.29 -1.15 8.72
N ILE A 271 7.40 -2.48 8.70
CA ILE A 271 8.25 -3.25 9.63
C ILE A 271 9.64 -3.46 9.04
N CYS A 272 9.73 -3.72 7.73
CA CYS A 272 10.96 -4.10 7.04
C CYS A 272 10.98 -3.54 5.62
N THR A 273 12.00 -2.74 5.30
CA THR A 273 12.26 -2.23 3.95
C THR A 273 13.71 -2.45 3.56
N MET A 274 13.94 -3.08 2.40
CA MET A 274 15.30 -3.23 1.85
C MET A 274 15.84 -1.87 1.43
N VAL A 275 17.11 -1.59 1.80
CA VAL A 275 17.82 -0.35 1.46
C VAL A 275 19.19 -0.62 0.82
N ASP A 276 19.65 -1.87 0.85
CA ASP A 276 20.81 -2.38 0.12
C ASP A 276 20.53 -3.82 -0.31
N THR A 277 21.41 -4.44 -1.06
CA THR A 277 21.32 -5.84 -1.49
C THR A 277 21.37 -6.83 -0.32
N ASP A 278 21.93 -6.42 0.81
CA ASP A 278 22.11 -7.24 2.03
C ASP A 278 21.63 -6.53 3.30
N ALA A 279 20.93 -5.38 3.19
CA ALA A 279 20.52 -4.59 4.36
C ALA A 279 19.07 -4.12 4.27
N ALA A 280 18.38 -4.20 5.41
CA ALA A 280 17.02 -3.70 5.58
C ALA A 280 16.95 -2.75 6.79
N VAL A 281 16.16 -1.68 6.63
CA VAL A 281 15.65 -0.91 7.77
C VAL A 281 14.54 -1.70 8.42
N MET A 282 14.62 -1.86 9.73
CA MET A 282 13.62 -2.62 10.49
C MET A 282 13.28 -1.95 11.81
N HIS A 283 12.05 -2.15 12.23
CA HIS A 283 11.62 -1.74 13.56
C HIS A 283 12.33 -2.60 14.64
N PRO A 284 13.04 -1.98 15.61
CA PRO A 284 13.92 -2.71 16.54
C PRO A 284 13.23 -3.79 17.37
N ALA A 285 12.00 -3.54 17.83
CA ALA A 285 11.26 -4.51 18.63
C ALA A 285 10.78 -5.73 17.82
N LEU A 286 10.71 -5.63 16.50
CA LEU A 286 10.21 -6.69 15.61
C LEU A 286 11.32 -7.42 14.88
N ALA A 287 12.45 -6.77 14.59
CA ALA A 287 13.53 -7.31 13.76
C ALA A 287 13.95 -8.74 14.16
N TYR A 288 14.03 -9.01 15.46
CA TYR A 288 14.49 -10.30 15.99
C TYR A 288 13.38 -11.23 16.49
N THR A 289 12.11 -10.81 16.39
CA THR A 289 10.96 -11.60 16.86
C THR A 289 10.10 -12.13 15.72
N LEU A 290 10.23 -11.54 14.51
CA LEU A 290 9.52 -12.02 13.34
C LEU A 290 9.94 -13.44 12.97
N THR A 291 8.95 -14.22 12.54
CA THR A 291 9.18 -15.54 11.95
C THR A 291 8.69 -15.56 10.51
N ALA A 292 9.25 -16.46 9.71
CA ALA A 292 8.83 -16.70 8.35
C ALA A 292 8.71 -18.20 8.06
N ARG A 293 7.88 -18.51 7.05
CA ARG A 293 7.84 -19.83 6.40
C ARG A 293 8.24 -19.66 4.95
N SER A 294 9.22 -20.40 4.51
CA SER A 294 9.61 -20.43 3.09
C SER A 294 8.61 -21.29 2.31
N ILE A 295 8.12 -20.73 1.21
CA ILE A 295 7.24 -21.40 0.26
C ILE A 295 7.97 -21.50 -1.07
N SER A 296 7.99 -22.68 -1.66
CA SER A 296 8.58 -22.94 -2.97
C SER A 296 7.67 -23.84 -3.82
N PRO A 297 7.78 -23.79 -5.16
CA PRO A 297 6.98 -24.64 -6.03
C PRO A 297 7.39 -26.10 -5.90
N ARG A 298 6.43 -27.01 -6.10
CA ARG A 298 6.60 -28.45 -6.18
C ARG A 298 5.71 -28.98 -7.30
N ALA A 299 6.04 -30.13 -7.85
CA ALA A 299 5.31 -30.73 -8.98
C ALA A 299 3.80 -30.90 -8.73
N ASP A 300 3.41 -31.15 -7.49
CA ASP A 300 2.03 -31.41 -7.06
C ASP A 300 1.45 -30.28 -6.15
N GLY A 301 2.07 -29.09 -6.13
CA GLY A 301 1.58 -27.97 -5.32
C GLY A 301 2.68 -27.06 -4.74
N LEU A 302 2.55 -26.70 -3.48
CA LEU A 302 3.50 -25.85 -2.77
C LEU A 302 4.16 -26.63 -1.63
N ARG A 303 5.46 -26.43 -1.48
CA ARG A 303 6.21 -26.87 -0.29
C ARG A 303 6.29 -25.69 0.68
N VAL A 304 5.90 -25.92 1.92
CA VAL A 304 5.96 -24.92 3.00
C VAL A 304 6.87 -25.42 4.11
N SER A 305 7.84 -24.62 4.51
CA SER A 305 8.78 -24.97 5.60
C SER A 305 8.12 -24.87 6.98
N HIS A 306 8.81 -25.41 8.01
CA HIS A 306 8.55 -25.00 9.39
C HIS A 306 8.88 -23.52 9.58
N PRO A 307 8.30 -22.85 10.60
CA PRO A 307 8.64 -21.47 10.93
C PRO A 307 10.10 -21.37 11.35
N GLN A 308 10.77 -20.32 10.89
CA GLN A 308 12.15 -19.98 11.18
C GLN A 308 12.22 -18.49 11.55
N PRO A 309 13.28 -18.01 12.24
CA PRO A 309 13.52 -16.57 12.37
C PRO A 309 13.54 -15.90 10.99
N PHE A 310 12.85 -14.77 10.86
CA PHE A 310 12.71 -14.10 9.56
C PHE A 310 14.05 -13.75 8.92
N LEU A 311 15.00 -13.22 9.71
CA LEU A 311 16.31 -12.81 9.19
C LEU A 311 17.10 -13.99 8.61
N GLU A 312 17.03 -15.17 9.27
CA GLU A 312 17.68 -16.39 8.79
C GLU A 312 17.02 -16.93 7.52
N ALA A 313 15.67 -16.96 7.50
CA ALA A 313 14.92 -17.40 6.31
C ALA A 313 15.16 -16.46 5.11
N ALA A 314 15.23 -15.15 5.35
CA ALA A 314 15.51 -14.17 4.33
C ALA A 314 16.94 -14.31 3.78
N ALA A 315 17.95 -14.39 4.65
CA ALA A 315 19.34 -14.57 4.25
C ALA A 315 19.53 -15.85 3.42
N LEU A 316 18.94 -16.97 3.88
CA LEU A 316 18.99 -18.24 3.15
C LEU A 316 18.33 -18.14 1.77
N ALA A 317 17.15 -17.53 1.68
CA ALA A 317 16.41 -17.38 0.43
C ALA A 317 17.13 -16.44 -0.57
N MET A 318 17.77 -15.38 -0.06
CA MET A 318 18.56 -14.43 -0.85
C MET A 318 19.94 -14.96 -1.25
N GLY A 319 20.42 -16.06 -0.66
CA GLY A 319 21.76 -16.60 -0.90
C GLY A 319 22.90 -15.76 -0.33
N ILE A 320 22.65 -15.06 0.78
CA ILE A 320 23.62 -14.24 1.50
C ILE A 320 23.92 -14.82 2.89
N ASP A 321 25.07 -14.47 3.48
CA ASP A 321 25.45 -14.98 4.81
C ASP A 321 24.50 -14.48 5.90
N ARG A 322 24.11 -13.20 5.81
CA ARG A 322 23.17 -12.58 6.76
C ARG A 322 22.50 -11.34 6.17
N LEU A 323 21.26 -11.10 6.57
CA LEU A 323 20.58 -9.82 6.33
C LEU A 323 20.98 -8.84 7.44
N ARG A 324 21.66 -7.74 7.08
CA ARG A 324 22.00 -6.67 8.01
C ARG A 324 20.74 -5.88 8.40
N VAL A 325 20.55 -5.64 9.67
CA VAL A 325 19.47 -4.81 10.20
C VAL A 325 19.99 -3.43 10.51
N ILE A 326 19.38 -2.41 9.91
CA ILE A 326 19.55 -1.00 10.28
C ILE A 326 18.32 -0.65 11.13
N ASP A 327 18.55 -0.41 12.40
CA ASP A 327 17.53 -0.11 13.38
C ASP A 327 17.03 1.34 13.20
N THR A 328 15.71 1.57 13.26
CA THR A 328 15.12 2.92 13.15
C THR A 328 15.48 3.87 14.31
N GLY A 329 16.05 3.38 15.39
CA GLY A 329 16.43 4.21 16.53
C GLY A 329 15.32 4.52 17.53
N LEU A 330 14.12 4.00 17.30
CA LEU A 330 13.00 4.21 18.22
C LEU A 330 13.29 3.57 19.58
N ASP A 331 13.15 4.38 20.63
CA ASP A 331 13.13 3.85 22.01
C ASP A 331 11.95 2.88 22.16
N PRO A 332 12.19 1.62 22.58
CA PRO A 332 11.12 0.64 22.81
C PRO A 332 10.01 1.12 23.75
N ALA A 333 10.31 2.03 24.68
CA ALA A 333 9.33 2.60 25.60
C ALA A 333 8.39 3.60 24.91
N THR A 334 8.89 4.41 23.99
CA THR A 334 8.11 5.35 23.18
C THR A 334 7.40 4.65 22.04
N ALA A 335 7.98 3.62 21.46
CA ALA A 335 7.36 2.77 20.45
C ALA A 335 6.07 2.12 20.95
N GLY A 336 5.99 1.76 22.24
CA GLY A 336 4.76 1.23 22.88
C GLY A 336 3.63 2.26 23.05
N CYS A 337 3.91 3.56 22.94
CA CYS A 337 2.94 4.64 23.12
C CYS A 337 2.26 5.11 21.84
N GLY A 338 2.43 4.41 20.71
CA GLY A 338 1.78 4.73 19.44
C GLY A 338 2.41 5.90 18.67
N GLN A 339 3.56 6.40 19.10
CA GLN A 339 4.38 7.28 18.27
C GLN A 339 5.13 6.44 17.23
N TRP A 340 4.54 6.34 16.05
CA TRP A 340 5.20 5.74 14.90
C TRP A 340 6.18 6.75 14.30
N ASP A 341 7.42 6.31 14.19
CA ASP A 341 8.36 6.90 13.25
C ASP A 341 8.24 6.10 11.94
N ASP A 342 7.92 6.79 10.83
CA ASP A 342 7.83 6.15 9.51
C ASP A 342 9.22 5.79 8.96
N GLY A 343 10.23 5.76 9.80
CA GLY A 343 11.60 5.39 9.45
C GLY A 343 11.70 4.00 8.81
N GLY A 344 10.82 3.07 9.22
CA GLY A 344 10.70 1.75 8.59
C GLY A 344 10.12 1.78 7.17
N ASN A 345 9.37 2.82 6.81
CA ASN A 345 8.72 2.99 5.50
C ASN A 345 9.52 3.91 4.55
N THR A 346 10.84 3.77 4.57
CA THR A 346 11.80 4.44 3.69
C THR A 346 11.72 3.88 2.26
N LEU A 347 11.81 4.72 1.24
CA LEU A 347 11.81 4.30 -0.17
C LEU A 347 13.22 4.10 -0.69
N ALA A 348 13.61 2.88 -0.99
CA ALA A 348 14.84 2.62 -1.73
C ALA A 348 14.64 2.87 -3.23
N LEU A 349 15.46 3.74 -3.81
CA LEU A 349 15.53 3.99 -5.26
C LEU A 349 16.52 3.04 -5.94
N GLY A 350 17.50 2.55 -5.19
CA GLY A 350 18.52 1.60 -5.59
C GLY A 350 19.32 1.13 -4.38
N PRO A 351 20.26 0.20 -4.55
CA PRO A 351 21.19 -0.16 -3.48
C PRO A 351 21.89 1.09 -2.92
N ARG A 352 21.86 1.27 -1.61
CA ARG A 352 22.47 2.39 -0.88
C ARG A 352 21.95 3.79 -1.22
N LEU A 353 20.76 3.90 -1.85
CA LEU A 353 20.11 5.18 -2.11
C LEU A 353 18.66 5.11 -1.66
N ALA A 354 18.28 5.95 -0.69
CA ALA A 354 16.97 5.93 -0.08
C ALA A 354 16.38 7.33 0.07
N VAL A 355 15.04 7.43 -0.05
CA VAL A 355 14.26 8.63 0.26
C VAL A 355 13.60 8.44 1.61
N SER A 356 13.77 9.38 2.52
CA SER A 356 13.19 9.37 3.85
C SER A 356 12.68 10.76 4.25
N PHE A 357 11.73 10.81 5.17
CA PHE A 357 11.31 12.10 5.70
C PHE A 357 12.42 12.74 6.54
N GLU A 358 12.60 14.06 6.39
CA GLU A 358 13.62 14.84 7.14
C GLU A 358 13.41 14.76 8.66
N ARG A 359 12.17 14.57 9.11
CA ARG A 359 11.80 14.44 10.53
C ARG A 359 12.33 13.15 11.19
N ASN A 360 12.66 12.12 10.40
CA ASN A 360 13.18 10.84 10.88
C ASN A 360 14.70 10.95 11.18
N VAL A 361 15.07 11.90 12.02
CA VAL A 361 16.47 12.31 12.24
C VAL A 361 17.35 11.13 12.67
N GLU A 362 16.88 10.33 13.62
CA GLU A 362 17.64 9.19 14.15
C GLU A 362 17.80 8.08 13.11
N THR A 363 16.72 7.72 12.41
CA THR A 363 16.75 6.71 11.34
C THR A 363 17.68 7.14 10.21
N ASN A 364 17.59 8.42 9.79
CA ASN A 364 18.43 8.96 8.74
C ASN A 364 19.93 8.91 9.12
N ALA A 365 20.28 9.28 10.35
CA ALA A 365 21.65 9.20 10.84
C ALA A 365 22.19 7.76 10.84
N ARG A 366 21.36 6.77 11.22
CA ARG A 366 21.73 5.35 11.21
C ARG A 366 21.89 4.79 9.80
N LEU A 367 21.03 5.20 8.87
CA LEU A 367 21.16 4.87 7.45
C LEU A 367 22.48 5.39 6.89
N GLU A 368 22.80 6.67 7.11
CA GLU A 368 24.04 7.28 6.66
C GLU A 368 25.28 6.63 7.29
N ALA A 369 25.23 6.33 8.58
CA ALA A 369 26.29 5.58 9.28
C ALA A 369 26.49 4.16 8.72
N ALA A 370 25.46 3.56 8.16
CA ALA A 370 25.51 2.26 7.49
C ALA A 370 25.94 2.35 6.01
N GLY A 371 26.25 3.54 5.49
CA GLY A 371 26.68 3.78 4.12
C GLY A 371 25.53 3.90 3.11
N ILE A 372 24.34 4.23 3.57
CA ILE A 372 23.18 4.51 2.72
C ILE A 372 23.08 6.03 2.51
N GLU A 373 23.05 6.46 1.28
CA GLU A 373 22.76 7.85 0.93
C GLU A 373 21.29 8.15 1.14
N VAL A 374 20.94 9.23 1.86
CA VAL A 374 19.57 9.58 2.23
C VAL A 374 19.16 10.90 1.59
N ILE A 375 18.22 10.83 0.65
CA ILE A 375 17.50 11.98 0.12
C ILE A 375 16.39 12.35 1.12
N ARG A 376 16.55 13.48 1.80
CA ARG A 376 15.57 13.93 2.81
C ARG A 376 14.51 14.79 2.16
N VAL A 377 13.24 14.47 2.46
CA VAL A 377 12.07 15.19 1.95
C VAL A 377 11.20 15.66 3.11
N PRO A 378 10.52 16.81 2.99
CA PRO A 378 9.57 17.25 4.00
C PRO A 378 8.37 16.29 4.08
N GLY A 379 7.80 16.09 5.26
CA GLY A 379 6.72 15.13 5.45
C GLY A 379 5.95 15.32 6.75
N SER A 380 5.76 16.56 7.21
CA SER A 380 5.01 16.83 8.45
C SER A 380 3.52 16.54 8.33
N GLU A 381 2.93 16.80 7.17
CA GLU A 381 1.52 16.56 6.88
C GLU A 381 1.27 15.21 6.19
N LEU A 382 2.14 14.83 5.25
CA LEU A 382 2.03 13.56 4.53
C LEU A 382 2.17 12.35 5.46
N ALA A 383 2.98 12.46 6.50
CA ALA A 383 3.20 11.41 7.47
C ALA A 383 2.13 11.34 8.58
N SER A 384 1.11 12.19 8.55
CA SER A 384 0.07 12.22 9.58
C SER A 384 -0.83 10.99 9.59
N ASP A 385 -0.74 10.15 8.55
CA ASP A 385 -1.51 8.92 8.39
C ASP A 385 -0.66 7.64 8.44
N ARG A 386 0.51 7.71 9.06
CA ARG A 386 1.40 6.56 9.33
C ARG A 386 1.96 5.89 8.07
N GLY A 387 2.17 6.64 7.00
CA GLY A 387 2.82 6.18 5.78
C GLY A 387 4.03 7.01 5.43
N GLY A 388 5.09 6.37 4.96
CA GLY A 388 6.33 7.02 4.53
C GLY A 388 6.45 7.16 3.01
N PRO A 389 7.61 7.62 2.52
CA PRO A 389 7.90 7.76 1.11
C PRO A 389 7.66 6.47 0.30
N ARG A 390 7.86 5.30 0.91
CA ARG A 390 7.59 4.01 0.28
C ARG A 390 6.09 3.81 0.04
N GLY A 391 5.25 4.01 1.04
CA GLY A 391 3.80 3.88 0.94
C GLY A 391 3.19 4.81 -0.11
N MET A 392 3.74 6.03 -0.26
CA MET A 392 3.29 7.03 -1.23
C MET A 392 3.73 6.75 -2.68
N SER A 393 4.39 5.63 -2.95
CA SER A 393 4.99 5.35 -4.25
C SER A 393 4.77 3.93 -4.71
N CYS A 394 4.36 3.76 -5.98
CA CYS A 394 4.25 2.46 -6.65
C CYS A 394 5.25 2.38 -7.82
N PRO A 395 6.40 1.72 -7.68
CA PRO A 395 7.32 1.49 -8.79
C PRO A 395 6.69 0.54 -9.82
N VAL A 396 6.56 0.98 -11.06
CA VAL A 396 6.03 0.19 -12.18
C VAL A 396 7.12 -0.46 -13.03
N GLY A 397 8.34 0.02 -12.92
CA GLY A 397 9.52 -0.54 -13.56
C GLY A 397 10.73 -0.32 -12.67
N ARG A 398 11.67 -1.26 -12.73
CA ARG A 398 12.96 -1.18 -12.03
C ARG A 398 14.03 -1.72 -12.95
N ASP A 399 15.14 -1.00 -13.02
CA ASP A 399 16.33 -1.52 -13.68
C ASP A 399 16.89 -2.71 -12.89
N PRO A 400 17.51 -3.68 -13.57
CA PRO A 400 18.20 -4.77 -12.89
C PRO A 400 19.27 -4.21 -11.95
N VAL A 401 19.32 -4.70 -10.71
CA VAL A 401 20.40 -4.39 -9.79
C VAL A 401 21.66 -5.04 -10.32
N SER A 402 22.69 -4.23 -10.64
CA SER A 402 23.99 -4.76 -11.01
C SER A 402 24.54 -5.56 -9.82
N THR A 403 24.67 -6.87 -9.97
CA THR A 403 25.42 -7.67 -8.99
C THR A 403 26.85 -7.14 -8.96
N PRO A 404 27.41 -6.80 -7.79
CA PRO A 404 28.83 -6.51 -7.69
C PRO A 404 29.61 -7.70 -8.25
N ASP A 405 30.49 -7.43 -9.21
CA ASP A 405 31.44 -8.43 -9.69
C ASP A 405 32.26 -8.88 -8.47
N HIS A 406 31.93 -10.01 -7.90
CA HIS A 406 32.78 -10.67 -6.92
C HIS A 406 33.98 -11.19 -7.72
N GLY A 407 34.96 -10.29 -7.93
CA GLY A 407 36.23 -10.62 -8.56
C GLY A 407 36.81 -11.89 -7.90
N THR A 408 36.95 -12.90 -8.71
CA THR A 408 37.62 -14.18 -8.44
C THR A 408 39.05 -13.98 -7.93
#